data_86f03f9ac550691e18d37d5be24ca31d
#
_entry.id   86f03f9ac550691e18d37d5be24ca31d
#
_cell.length_a   1.000
_cell.length_b   1.000
_cell.length_c   1.000
_cell.angle_alpha   90.00
_cell.angle_beta   90.00
_cell.angle_gamma   90.00
#
_symmetry.space_group_name_H-M   'P 1'
#
loop_
_entity.id
_entity.type
_entity.pdbx_description
1 polymer ?
#
loop_
_entity_poly.entity_id
_entity_poly.type
_entity_poly.pdbx_seq_one_letter_code
_entity_poly.pdbx_strand_id
1 'polypeptide(L)'
;DLAAINTITQAAYEIYVARMGKRPEPMDLDISGQVAAGDVYVLEEGGDIPGYIVTYPQDGAQLIENVAVAPEFQGQGYGDRLMQFAEAEAVRNSLDRLFLYTNVQMTENLEYYPRLGYKEYKRALLKGFERVFFEKRL
;
A
#
# COMPACT_ATOMS: atom_id res chain seq x y z
N ASP A 1 -17.90 2.70 -2.21
CA ASP A 1 -16.47 2.86 -2.50
C ASP A 1 -15.71 1.54 -2.60
N LEU A 2 -16.27 0.44 -2.09
CA LEU A 2 -15.66 -0.86 -2.26
C LEU A 2 -15.46 -1.21 -3.75
N ALA A 3 -16.43 -0.91 -4.60
CA ALA A 3 -16.31 -1.14 -6.04
C ALA A 3 -15.18 -0.30 -6.65
N ALA A 4 -15.04 0.96 -6.25
CA ALA A 4 -13.96 1.82 -6.72
C ALA A 4 -12.60 1.31 -6.27
N ILE A 5 -12.49 0.86 -5.03
CA ILE A 5 -11.26 0.30 -4.47
C ILE A 5 -10.85 -0.96 -5.26
N ASN A 6 -11.78 -1.86 -5.51
CA ASN A 6 -11.50 -3.09 -6.27
C ASN A 6 -11.07 -2.77 -7.70
N THR A 7 -11.70 -1.80 -8.35
CA THR A 7 -11.34 -1.37 -9.69
C THR A 7 -9.90 -0.81 -9.71
N ILE A 8 -9.55 0.03 -8.75
CA ILE A 8 -8.21 0.59 -8.63
C ILE A 8 -7.17 -0.50 -8.42
N THR A 9 -7.46 -1.45 -7.54
CA THR A 9 -6.55 -2.57 -7.25
C THR A 9 -6.27 -3.38 -8.51
N GLN A 10 -7.31 -3.78 -9.24
CA GLN A 10 -7.14 -4.56 -10.47
C GLN A 10 -6.30 -3.79 -11.49
N ALA A 11 -6.62 -2.51 -11.72
CA ALA A 11 -5.90 -1.71 -12.70
C ALA A 11 -4.45 -1.41 -12.29
N ALA A 12 -4.21 -1.09 -11.01
CA ALA A 12 -2.88 -0.71 -10.54
C ALA A 12 -1.89 -1.88 -10.54
N TYR A 13 -2.37 -3.11 -10.29
CA TYR A 13 -1.51 -4.28 -10.19
C TYR A 13 -1.47 -5.13 -11.45
N GLU A 14 -2.27 -4.82 -12.46
CA GLU A 14 -2.38 -5.65 -13.67
C GLU A 14 -1.03 -5.85 -14.38
N ILE A 15 -0.19 -4.82 -14.44
CA ILE A 15 1.11 -4.92 -15.10
C ILE A 15 2.02 -5.98 -14.48
N TYR A 16 1.82 -6.30 -13.21
CA TYR A 16 2.65 -7.26 -12.50
C TYR A 16 2.25 -8.71 -12.75
N VAL A 17 1.06 -8.96 -13.28
CA VAL A 17 0.59 -10.32 -13.60
C VAL A 17 1.54 -10.99 -14.59
N ALA A 18 1.86 -10.29 -15.69
CA ALA A 18 2.77 -10.82 -16.72
C ALA A 18 4.20 -10.97 -16.16
N ARG A 19 4.67 -10.01 -15.35
CA ARG A 19 6.01 -10.02 -14.78
C ARG A 19 6.20 -11.16 -13.78
N MET A 20 5.20 -11.43 -12.95
CA MET A 20 5.29 -12.41 -11.88
C MET A 20 4.86 -13.82 -12.30
N GLY A 21 4.16 -13.96 -13.42
CA GLY A 21 3.56 -15.23 -13.83
C GLY A 21 2.37 -15.68 -12.97
N LYS A 22 1.90 -14.82 -12.07
CA LYS A 22 0.71 -15.04 -11.25
C LYS A 22 0.19 -13.71 -10.74
N ARG A 23 -1.06 -13.67 -10.30
CA ARG A 23 -1.67 -12.44 -9.81
C ARG A 23 -1.06 -12.02 -8.47
N PRO A 24 -0.68 -10.73 -8.28
CA PRO A 24 -0.30 -10.23 -6.96
C PRO A 24 -1.43 -10.43 -5.95
N GLU A 25 -1.06 -10.70 -4.69
CA GLU A 25 -2.04 -10.96 -3.64
C GLU A 25 -3.12 -9.87 -3.52
N PRO A 26 -2.82 -8.55 -3.58
CA PRO A 26 -3.85 -7.51 -3.46
C PRO A 26 -4.97 -7.63 -4.49
N MET A 27 -4.71 -8.19 -5.67
CA MET A 27 -5.74 -8.35 -6.71
C MET A 27 -6.79 -9.40 -6.33
N ASP A 28 -6.44 -10.36 -5.48
CA ASP A 28 -7.31 -11.47 -5.10
C ASP A 28 -7.85 -11.34 -3.67
N LEU A 29 -7.41 -10.33 -2.91
CA LEU A 29 -7.88 -10.12 -1.55
C LEU A 29 -9.28 -9.53 -1.54
N ASP A 30 -10.10 -10.04 -0.64
CA ASP A 30 -11.39 -9.44 -0.30
C ASP A 30 -11.15 -8.46 0.85
N ILE A 31 -11.20 -7.16 0.55
CA ILE A 31 -10.94 -6.11 1.54
C ILE A 31 -12.18 -5.64 2.28
N SER A 32 -13.33 -6.30 2.10
CA SER A 32 -14.56 -5.89 2.77
C SER A 32 -14.42 -5.90 4.30
N GLY A 33 -13.63 -6.83 4.85
CA GLY A 33 -13.33 -6.87 6.28
C GLY A 33 -12.58 -5.62 6.75
N GLN A 34 -11.58 -5.18 6.00
CA GLN A 34 -10.82 -3.97 6.33
C GLN A 34 -11.68 -2.71 6.18
N VAL A 35 -12.55 -2.65 5.18
CA VAL A 35 -13.50 -1.55 5.03
C VAL A 35 -14.43 -1.48 6.23
N ALA A 36 -14.98 -2.62 6.65
CA ALA A 36 -15.86 -2.69 7.81
C ALA A 36 -15.15 -2.29 9.11
N ALA A 37 -13.87 -2.60 9.24
CA ALA A 37 -13.06 -2.24 10.40
C ALA A 37 -12.66 -0.76 10.42
N GLY A 38 -12.87 -0.02 9.34
CA GLY A 38 -12.47 1.38 9.24
C GLY A 38 -10.99 1.59 8.95
N ASP A 39 -10.30 0.59 8.44
CA ASP A 39 -8.85 0.63 8.17
C ASP A 39 -8.52 1.09 6.75
N VAL A 40 -9.55 1.29 5.91
CA VAL A 40 -9.37 1.72 4.53
C VAL A 40 -9.71 3.20 4.40
N TYR A 41 -8.80 3.96 3.81
CA TYR A 41 -8.96 5.38 3.58
C TYR A 41 -8.85 5.67 2.09
N VAL A 42 -9.82 6.38 1.54
CA VAL A 42 -9.81 6.77 0.13
C VAL A 42 -9.41 8.23 0.00
N LEU A 43 -8.73 8.53 -1.09
CA LEU A 43 -8.46 9.92 -1.49
C LEU A 43 -9.56 10.33 -2.45
N GLU A 44 -10.21 11.47 -2.21
CA GLU A 44 -11.23 12.02 -3.10
C GLU A 44 -10.75 13.34 -3.70
N GLU A 45 -10.97 13.50 -4.99
CA GLU A 45 -10.56 14.71 -5.71
C GLU A 45 -11.57 14.98 -6.83
N GLY A 46 -12.31 16.09 -6.72
CA GLY A 46 -13.24 16.52 -7.77
C GLY A 46 -14.30 15.48 -8.13
N GLY A 47 -14.76 14.67 -7.18
CA GLY A 47 -15.75 13.62 -7.40
C GLY A 47 -15.14 12.28 -7.81
N ASP A 48 -13.84 12.23 -8.05
CA ASP A 48 -13.11 10.98 -8.35
C ASP A 48 -12.44 10.41 -7.10
N ILE A 49 -12.10 9.13 -7.16
CA ILE A 49 -11.29 8.45 -6.14
C ILE A 49 -9.99 7.99 -6.80
N PRO A 50 -8.94 8.84 -6.81
CA PRO A 50 -7.67 8.49 -7.44
C PRO A 50 -6.95 7.32 -6.82
N GLY A 51 -7.13 7.08 -5.51
CA GLY A 51 -6.40 6.02 -4.83
C GLY A 51 -6.93 5.75 -3.43
N TYR A 52 -6.32 4.76 -2.78
CA TYR A 52 -6.68 4.38 -1.42
C TYR A 52 -5.46 3.82 -0.69
N ILE A 53 -5.58 3.76 0.64
CA ILE A 53 -4.58 3.11 1.49
C ILE A 53 -5.28 2.29 2.57
N VAL A 54 -4.71 1.13 2.89
CA VAL A 54 -5.13 0.31 4.02
C VAL A 54 -4.00 0.38 5.05
N THR A 55 -4.30 0.95 6.21
CA THR A 55 -3.31 1.15 7.27
C THR A 55 -3.96 1.04 8.64
N TYR A 56 -3.24 0.42 9.57
CA TYR A 56 -3.72 0.24 10.95
C TYR A 56 -2.53 -0.16 11.84
N PRO A 57 -2.67 0.02 13.18
CA PRO A 57 -1.64 -0.42 14.11
C PRO A 57 -1.52 -1.95 14.12
N GLN A 58 -0.28 -2.45 14.11
CA GLN A 58 0.02 -3.87 14.30
C GLN A 58 1.42 -4.02 14.89
N ASP A 59 1.54 -4.87 15.93
CA ASP A 59 2.82 -5.19 16.56
C ASP A 59 3.60 -3.94 17.02
N GLY A 60 2.90 -2.94 17.52
CA GLY A 60 3.52 -1.73 18.04
C GLY A 60 3.99 -0.75 17.00
N ALA A 61 3.55 -0.89 15.76
CA ALA A 61 3.88 0.01 14.66
C ALA A 61 2.65 0.24 13.78
N GLN A 62 2.71 1.21 12.89
CA GLN A 62 1.66 1.43 11.90
C GLN A 62 2.01 0.60 10.66
N LEU A 63 1.17 -0.38 10.35
CA LEU A 63 1.31 -1.17 9.13
C LEU A 63 0.64 -0.46 7.96
N ILE A 64 1.32 -0.40 6.83
CA ILE A 64 0.72 -0.07 5.56
C ILE A 64 0.51 -1.38 4.82
N GLU A 65 -0.73 -1.89 4.87
CA GLU A 65 -1.04 -3.18 4.27
C GLU A 65 -1.15 -3.09 2.76
N ASN A 66 -1.70 -1.99 2.25
CA ASN A 66 -1.85 -1.79 0.82
C ASN A 66 -1.97 -0.30 0.52
N VAL A 67 -1.43 0.13 -0.61
CA VAL A 67 -1.59 1.48 -1.15
C VAL A 67 -1.65 1.36 -2.67
N ALA A 68 -2.61 2.01 -3.29
CA ALA A 68 -2.78 1.95 -4.74
C ALA A 68 -3.33 3.26 -5.28
N VAL A 69 -2.83 3.65 -6.46
CA VAL A 69 -3.30 4.81 -7.22
C VAL A 69 -3.71 4.32 -8.60
N ALA A 70 -4.88 4.72 -9.07
CA ALA A 70 -5.35 4.35 -10.39
C ALA A 70 -4.35 4.83 -11.45
N PRO A 71 -4.12 4.04 -12.53
CA PRO A 71 -3.11 4.39 -13.53
C PRO A 71 -3.25 5.78 -14.12
N GLU A 72 -4.49 6.24 -14.37
CA GLU A 72 -4.75 7.57 -14.94
C GLU A 72 -4.41 8.72 -13.98
N PHE A 73 -4.21 8.43 -12.72
CA PHE A 73 -3.85 9.42 -11.70
C PHE A 73 -2.42 9.31 -11.21
N GLN A 74 -1.64 8.35 -11.70
CA GLN A 74 -0.25 8.17 -11.30
C GLN A 74 0.62 9.33 -11.80
N GLY A 75 1.72 9.61 -11.06
CA GLY A 75 2.61 10.70 -11.39
C GLY A 75 2.13 12.09 -10.96
N GLN A 76 1.07 12.18 -10.16
CA GLN A 76 0.50 13.45 -9.72
C GLN A 76 0.63 13.70 -8.21
N GLY A 77 1.41 12.85 -7.51
CA GLY A 77 1.65 13.02 -6.08
C GLY A 77 0.61 12.39 -5.16
N TYR A 78 -0.37 11.68 -5.69
CA TYR A 78 -1.41 11.06 -4.85
C TYR A 78 -0.85 9.95 -3.96
N GLY A 79 0.09 9.14 -4.47
CA GLY A 79 0.75 8.12 -3.66
C GLY A 79 1.48 8.71 -2.47
N ASP A 80 2.20 9.81 -2.67
CA ASP A 80 2.89 10.51 -1.60
C ASP A 80 1.92 11.05 -0.56
N ARG A 81 0.78 11.57 -0.99
CA ARG A 81 -0.27 12.06 -0.08
C ARG A 81 -0.84 10.94 0.78
N LEU A 82 -1.06 9.75 0.19
CA LEU A 82 -1.53 8.58 0.93
C LEU A 82 -0.49 8.11 1.94
N MET A 83 0.78 8.08 1.57
CA MET A 83 1.86 7.70 2.48
C MET A 83 2.00 8.71 3.63
N GLN A 84 1.88 10.00 3.35
CA GLN A 84 1.89 11.04 4.39
C GLN A 84 0.71 10.88 5.34
N PHE A 85 -0.45 10.48 4.84
CA PHE A 85 -1.60 10.18 5.68
C PHE A 85 -1.29 9.05 6.67
N ALA A 86 -0.65 7.98 6.22
CA ALA A 86 -0.26 6.87 7.10
C ALA A 86 0.71 7.33 8.19
N GLU A 87 1.65 8.22 7.87
CA GLU A 87 2.56 8.79 8.87
C GLU A 87 1.80 9.61 9.90
N ALA A 88 0.83 10.41 9.46
CA ALA A 88 -0.03 11.17 10.39
C ALA A 88 -0.85 10.25 11.28
N GLU A 89 -1.34 9.14 10.75
CA GLU A 89 -2.07 8.13 11.53
C GLU A 89 -1.16 7.47 12.58
N ALA A 90 0.09 7.20 12.24
CA ALA A 90 1.06 6.67 13.20
C ALA A 90 1.23 7.64 14.38
N VAL A 91 1.41 8.92 14.09
CA VAL A 91 1.54 9.96 15.13
C VAL A 91 0.27 10.01 15.99
N ARG A 92 -0.90 10.00 15.35
CA ARG A 92 -2.18 10.03 16.05
C ARG A 92 -2.37 8.82 16.98
N ASN A 93 -1.85 7.67 16.58
CA ASN A 93 -1.90 6.43 17.35
C ASN A 93 -0.75 6.29 18.36
N SER A 94 0.07 7.34 18.51
CA SER A 94 1.23 7.35 19.42
C SER A 94 2.27 6.29 19.04
N LEU A 95 2.44 6.05 17.75
CA LEU A 95 3.43 5.12 17.22
C LEU A 95 4.57 5.90 16.54
N ASP A 96 5.78 5.40 16.68
CA ASP A 96 6.98 6.06 16.15
C ASP A 96 7.62 5.30 14.99
N ARG A 97 6.94 4.27 14.50
CA ARG A 97 7.46 3.41 13.43
C ARG A 97 6.34 3.01 12.50
N LEU A 98 6.64 3.02 11.18
CA LEU A 98 5.79 2.42 10.16
C LEU A 98 6.54 1.26 9.53
N PHE A 99 5.80 0.25 9.07
CA PHE A 99 6.39 -0.82 8.27
C PHE A 99 5.45 -1.24 7.16
N LEU A 100 6.03 -1.83 6.13
CA LEU A 100 5.30 -2.37 4.99
C LEU A 100 6.12 -3.49 4.35
N TYR A 101 5.48 -4.24 3.47
CA TYR A 101 6.19 -5.19 2.63
C TYR A 101 5.67 -5.11 1.21
N THR A 102 6.54 -5.45 0.26
CA THR A 102 6.20 -5.51 -1.15
C THR A 102 6.84 -6.71 -1.81
N ASN A 103 6.32 -7.13 -2.96
CA ASN A 103 6.89 -8.24 -3.70
C ASN A 103 8.22 -7.80 -4.34
N VAL A 104 9.23 -8.68 -4.31
CA VAL A 104 10.54 -8.38 -4.88
C VAL A 104 10.48 -8.03 -6.37
N GLN A 105 9.48 -8.54 -7.10
CA GLN A 105 9.33 -8.27 -8.52
C GLN A 105 8.65 -6.92 -8.83
N MET A 106 8.16 -6.23 -7.82
CA MET A 106 7.63 -4.87 -7.95
C MET A 106 8.79 -3.87 -7.81
N THR A 107 9.67 -3.86 -8.82
CA THR A 107 10.93 -3.14 -8.77
C THR A 107 10.78 -1.63 -8.60
N GLU A 108 9.68 -1.05 -9.09
CA GLU A 108 9.38 0.37 -8.90
C GLU A 108 9.22 0.69 -7.41
N ASN A 109 8.63 -0.22 -6.64
CA ASN A 109 8.44 -0.06 -5.19
C ASN A 109 9.77 -0.14 -4.44
N LEU A 110 10.71 -0.97 -4.91
CA LEU A 110 12.01 -1.10 -4.27
C LEU A 110 12.84 0.19 -4.37
N GLU A 111 12.49 1.08 -5.31
CA GLU A 111 13.10 2.40 -5.44
C GLU A 111 12.26 3.48 -4.77
N TYR A 112 10.94 3.34 -4.83
CA TYR A 112 10.00 4.34 -4.33
C TYR A 112 10.08 4.50 -2.80
N TYR A 113 10.01 3.40 -2.06
CA TYR A 113 9.98 3.47 -0.60
C TYR A 113 11.27 4.02 0.01
N PRO A 114 12.48 3.64 -0.46
CA PRO A 114 13.70 4.29 0.03
C PRO A 114 13.73 5.81 -0.17
N ARG A 115 13.15 6.31 -1.28
CA ARG A 115 13.07 7.76 -1.50
C ARG A 115 12.21 8.48 -0.48
N LEU A 116 11.26 7.77 0.13
CA LEU A 116 10.41 8.31 1.19
C LEU A 116 11.02 8.17 2.58
N GLY A 117 12.23 7.63 2.68
CA GLY A 117 12.92 7.43 3.95
C GLY A 117 12.74 6.05 4.58
N TYR A 118 12.12 5.11 3.87
CA TYR A 118 11.99 3.74 4.34
C TYR A 118 13.28 2.97 4.10
N LYS A 119 13.60 2.05 4.99
CA LYS A 119 14.79 1.19 4.90
C LYS A 119 14.39 -0.26 4.85
N GLU A 120 14.97 -1.03 3.94
CA GLU A 120 14.80 -2.46 3.90
C GLU A 120 15.44 -3.08 5.15
N TYR A 121 14.73 -4.01 5.80
CA TYR A 121 15.27 -4.68 6.97
C TYR A 121 15.15 -6.19 6.93
N LYS A 122 14.41 -6.76 5.98
CA LYS A 122 14.21 -8.20 5.91
C LYS A 122 13.65 -8.60 4.55
N ARG A 123 13.93 -9.83 4.13
CA ARG A 123 13.27 -10.50 3.00
C ARG A 123 12.77 -11.87 3.46
N ALA A 124 11.60 -12.28 2.98
CA ALA A 124 11.00 -13.55 3.35
C ALA A 124 10.08 -14.06 2.24
N LEU A 125 9.97 -15.38 2.13
CA LEU A 125 9.01 -16.03 1.26
C LEU A 125 7.72 -16.25 2.05
N LEU A 126 6.63 -15.57 1.64
CA LEU A 126 5.33 -15.67 2.30
C LEU A 126 4.25 -15.89 1.25
N LYS A 127 3.40 -16.90 1.48
CA LYS A 127 2.27 -17.21 0.58
C LYS A 127 2.70 -17.36 -0.89
N GLY A 128 3.89 -17.94 -1.12
CA GLY A 128 4.42 -18.16 -2.46
C GLY A 128 5.02 -16.93 -3.12
N PHE A 129 5.14 -15.80 -2.41
CA PHE A 129 5.78 -14.57 -2.91
C PHE A 129 7.02 -14.26 -2.10
N GLU A 130 8.10 -13.87 -2.78
CA GLU A 130 9.28 -13.33 -2.13
C GLU A 130 9.03 -11.86 -1.82
N ARG A 131 9.12 -11.49 -0.54
CA ARG A 131 8.75 -10.16 -0.07
C ARG A 131 9.93 -9.43 0.53
N VAL A 132 9.95 -8.12 0.30
CA VAL A 132 10.92 -7.18 0.86
C VAL A 132 10.19 -6.33 1.90
N PHE A 133 10.73 -6.28 3.10
CA PHE A 133 10.13 -5.53 4.21
C PHE A 133 10.89 -4.24 4.43
N PHE A 134 10.16 -3.15 4.57
CA PHE A 134 10.69 -1.81 4.78
C PHE A 134 10.13 -1.21 6.06
N GLU A 135 10.93 -0.38 6.73
CA GLU A 135 10.46 0.38 7.89
C GLU A 135 10.92 1.83 7.82
N LYS A 136 10.15 2.70 8.47
CA LYS A 136 10.51 4.11 8.67
C LYS A 136 10.24 4.47 10.11
N ARG A 137 11.23 5.07 10.77
CA ARG A 137 11.07 5.62 12.12
C ARG A 137 10.80 7.12 12.02
N LEU A 138 9.84 7.57 12.82
CA LEU A 138 9.45 8.98 12.86
C LEU A 138 10.28 9.76 13.88
#